data_ec58644a70f32eedf13ff0cdf9cf93cb
#
_entry.id   ec58644a70f32eedf13ff0cdf9cf93cb
#
_cell.length_a   1.000
_cell.length_b   1.000
_cell.length_c   1.000
_cell.angle_alpha   90.00
_cell.angle_beta   90.00
_cell.angle_gamma   90.00
#
_symmetry.space_group_name_H-M   'P 1'
#
loop_
_entity.id
_entity.type
_entity.pdbx_description
1 polymer ?
#
loop_
_entity_poly.entity_id
_entity_poly.type
_entity_poly.pdbx_seq_one_letter_code
_entity_poly.pdbx_strand_id
1 'polypeptide(L)'
;MRDFELERYFSNWEFSARYHLTASDIESMSISELLALASDEDRDAFDSQWLGYTETFGHPELVEEIAATYETIDSSEVLCFAGAEEGIYTAMRVLLDQDDHAIVTVPNYQAAETIPTNICNVSGVPLDEYDNWSVDIDRVKREIRPETKLISINFPNNPTGAILDSDRYLALVALCRQHGLYLFSDEVYRLVERDPSIRLPQAADLYEKALSLNVMSKAYGLPGLRIGWIATKDKLILSKMERYKHYLTICN
;
A
#
# COMPACT_ATOMS: atom_id res chain seq x y z
N MET A 1 -2.92 -14.41 -15.68
CA MET A 1 -3.42 -13.79 -14.44
C MET A 1 -4.85 -14.24 -14.24
N ARG A 2 -5.25 -14.69 -13.04
CA ARG A 2 -6.64 -15.07 -12.74
C ARG A 2 -7.56 -13.84 -12.78
N ASP A 3 -8.86 -14.06 -13.00
CA ASP A 3 -9.85 -12.97 -12.94
C ASP A 3 -9.83 -12.31 -11.56
N PHE A 4 -10.02 -11.00 -11.53
CA PHE A 4 -10.16 -10.24 -10.29
C PHE A 4 -11.63 -10.34 -9.83
N GLU A 5 -11.92 -11.32 -8.99
CA GLU A 5 -13.29 -11.68 -8.63
C GLU A 5 -14.03 -10.56 -7.89
N LEU A 6 -13.32 -9.81 -7.04
CA LEU A 6 -13.90 -8.68 -6.32
C LEU A 6 -14.32 -7.56 -7.28
N GLU A 7 -13.46 -7.19 -8.24
CA GLU A 7 -13.77 -6.15 -9.21
C GLU A 7 -14.90 -6.59 -10.18
N ARG A 8 -14.96 -7.88 -10.53
CA ARG A 8 -16.08 -8.42 -11.29
C ARG A 8 -17.40 -8.36 -10.52
N TYR A 9 -17.36 -8.61 -9.22
CA TYR A 9 -18.51 -8.46 -8.34
C TYR A 9 -18.93 -6.98 -8.28
N PHE A 10 -18.01 -6.07 -8.04
CA PHE A 10 -18.29 -4.64 -7.96
C PHE A 10 -18.83 -4.07 -9.27
N SER A 11 -18.30 -4.48 -10.42
CA SER A 11 -18.81 -4.01 -11.71
C SER A 11 -20.30 -4.30 -11.92
N ASN A 12 -20.87 -5.30 -11.24
CA ASN A 12 -22.29 -5.61 -11.30
C ASN A 12 -23.13 -4.89 -10.22
N TRP A 13 -22.56 -4.61 -9.07
CA TRP A 13 -23.35 -4.25 -7.89
C TRP A 13 -22.99 -2.92 -7.25
N GLU A 14 -21.78 -2.42 -7.40
CA GLU A 14 -21.27 -1.23 -6.68
C GLU A 14 -22.16 0.00 -6.86
N PHE A 15 -22.63 0.24 -8.09
CA PHE A 15 -23.44 1.41 -8.44
C PHE A 15 -24.93 1.12 -8.57
N SER A 16 -25.38 -0.10 -8.36
CA SER A 16 -26.76 -0.53 -8.54
C SER A 16 -27.43 -1.06 -7.27
N ALA A 17 -26.65 -1.56 -6.32
CA ALA A 17 -27.20 -2.10 -5.08
C ALA A 17 -27.77 -0.98 -4.21
N ARG A 18 -29.02 -1.17 -3.71
CA ARG A 18 -29.66 -0.24 -2.79
C ARG A 18 -28.89 -0.07 -1.47
N TYR A 19 -28.27 -1.15 -1.00
CA TYR A 19 -27.46 -1.18 0.21
C TYR A 19 -26.14 -1.89 -0.13
N HIS A 20 -25.08 -1.12 -0.19
CA HIS A 20 -23.75 -1.62 -0.48
C HIS A 20 -22.97 -1.81 0.83
N LEU A 21 -22.91 -3.06 1.32
CA LEU A 21 -22.28 -3.40 2.61
C LEU A 21 -20.95 -4.16 2.44
N THR A 22 -20.41 -4.21 1.21
CA THR A 22 -19.21 -4.98 0.89
C THR A 22 -18.01 -4.11 0.53
N ALA A 23 -18.20 -2.79 0.36
CA ALA A 23 -17.10 -1.86 0.15
C ALA A 23 -16.28 -1.70 1.43
N SER A 24 -14.98 -1.57 1.25
CA SER A 24 -14.03 -1.27 2.34
C SER A 24 -13.68 0.23 2.40
N ASP A 25 -14.48 1.05 1.74
CA ASP A 25 -14.29 2.49 1.67
C ASP A 25 -15.01 3.19 2.82
N ILE A 26 -14.50 4.35 3.20
CA ILE A 26 -15.25 5.31 4.01
C ILE A 26 -16.10 6.18 3.09
N GLU A 27 -17.03 6.94 3.65
CA GLU A 27 -17.84 7.89 2.90
C GLU A 27 -16.96 8.91 2.18
N SER A 28 -17.13 9.01 0.86
CA SER A 28 -16.39 9.96 0.03
C SER A 28 -17.04 11.34 0.07
N MET A 29 -16.26 12.39 -0.19
CA MET A 29 -16.74 13.77 -0.24
C MET A 29 -16.64 14.36 -1.64
N SER A 30 -17.46 15.37 -1.90
CA SER A 30 -17.35 16.18 -3.12
C SER A 30 -16.16 17.15 -3.04
N ILE A 31 -15.71 17.65 -4.19
CA ILE A 31 -14.67 18.70 -4.23
C ILE A 31 -15.10 19.93 -3.41
N SER A 32 -16.38 20.31 -3.46
CA SER A 32 -16.87 21.46 -2.68
C SER A 32 -16.81 21.23 -1.17
N GLU A 33 -17.06 20.01 -0.69
CA GLU A 33 -16.90 19.66 0.72
C GLU A 33 -15.42 19.65 1.13
N LEU A 34 -14.53 19.10 0.29
CA LEU A 34 -13.11 19.12 0.52
C LEU A 34 -12.58 20.57 0.61
N LEU A 35 -12.92 21.41 -0.36
CA LEU A 35 -12.52 22.82 -0.38
C LEU A 35 -13.12 23.65 0.76
N ALA A 36 -14.24 23.21 1.34
CA ALA A 36 -14.79 23.88 2.52
C ALA A 36 -13.90 23.71 3.77
N LEU A 37 -13.03 22.70 3.78
CA LEU A 37 -12.03 22.48 4.85
C LEU A 37 -10.71 23.25 4.58
N ALA A 38 -10.50 23.71 3.35
CA ALA A 38 -9.27 24.34 2.92
C ALA A 38 -9.17 25.82 3.40
N SER A 39 -7.94 26.31 3.53
CA SER A 39 -7.68 27.75 3.70
C SER A 39 -8.04 28.53 2.44
N ASP A 40 -8.10 29.86 2.52
CA ASP A 40 -8.31 30.70 1.33
C ASP A 40 -7.14 30.58 0.35
N GLU A 41 -5.91 30.44 0.85
CA GLU A 41 -4.70 30.22 0.05
C GLU A 41 -4.76 28.90 -0.73
N ASP A 42 -5.18 27.80 -0.08
CA ASP A 42 -5.33 26.49 -0.75
C ASP A 42 -6.43 26.50 -1.82
N ARG A 43 -7.53 27.25 -1.57
CA ARG A 43 -8.60 27.43 -2.57
C ARG A 43 -8.10 28.18 -3.79
N ASP A 44 -7.36 29.28 -3.59
CA ASP A 44 -6.77 30.08 -4.66
C ASP A 44 -5.76 29.24 -5.46
N ALA A 45 -4.95 28.42 -4.78
CA ALA A 45 -4.04 27.48 -5.41
C ALA A 45 -4.77 26.43 -6.26
N PHE A 46 -5.88 25.86 -5.74
CA PHE A 46 -6.71 24.92 -6.47
C PHE A 46 -7.35 25.56 -7.71
N ASP A 47 -7.90 26.77 -7.59
CA ASP A 47 -8.57 27.48 -8.69
C ASP A 47 -7.58 27.92 -9.78
N SER A 48 -6.31 28.11 -9.43
CA SER A 48 -5.21 28.47 -10.35
C SER A 48 -4.39 27.29 -10.85
N GLN A 49 -4.77 26.06 -10.48
CA GLN A 49 -4.01 24.87 -10.81
C GLN A 49 -3.81 24.69 -12.31
N TRP A 50 -2.57 24.56 -12.73
CA TRP A 50 -2.23 24.23 -14.11
C TRP A 50 -2.47 22.75 -14.41
N LEU A 51 -3.21 22.45 -15.47
CA LEU A 51 -3.51 21.11 -15.95
C LEU A 51 -2.43 20.55 -16.90
N GLY A 52 -1.16 20.88 -16.67
CA GLY A 52 -0.01 20.29 -17.37
C GLY A 52 0.50 19.03 -16.67
N TYR A 53 1.55 18.42 -17.27
CA TYR A 53 2.26 17.32 -16.61
C TYR A 53 2.97 17.79 -15.36
N THR A 54 2.98 16.94 -14.34
CA THR A 54 3.76 17.11 -13.12
C THR A 54 5.00 16.20 -13.14
N GLU A 55 5.77 16.19 -12.07
CA GLU A 55 6.92 15.31 -11.89
C GLU A 55 6.46 13.85 -11.77
N THR A 56 7.26 12.92 -12.28
CA THR A 56 6.95 11.48 -12.20
C THR A 56 6.82 10.99 -10.76
N PHE A 57 7.62 11.53 -9.84
CA PHE A 57 7.55 11.18 -8.42
C PHE A 57 6.27 11.69 -7.75
N GLY A 58 5.65 12.71 -8.28
CA GLY A 58 4.50 13.45 -7.77
C GLY A 58 4.82 14.94 -7.68
N HIS A 59 3.79 15.79 -7.64
CA HIS A 59 3.97 17.21 -7.44
C HIS A 59 4.83 17.48 -6.18
N PRO A 60 5.82 18.40 -6.19
CA PRO A 60 6.73 18.61 -5.07
C PRO A 60 6.03 18.83 -3.73
N GLU A 61 5.02 19.69 -3.66
CA GLU A 61 4.25 19.94 -2.44
C GLU A 61 3.54 18.66 -1.95
N LEU A 62 3.00 17.85 -2.87
CA LEU A 62 2.34 16.59 -2.50
C LEU A 62 3.33 15.60 -1.88
N VAL A 63 4.51 15.42 -2.46
CA VAL A 63 5.49 14.48 -1.90
C VAL A 63 6.11 14.99 -0.59
N GLU A 64 6.22 16.32 -0.40
CA GLU A 64 6.61 16.92 0.88
C GLU A 64 5.57 16.65 1.98
N GLU A 65 4.28 16.87 1.70
CA GLU A 65 3.19 16.59 2.64
C GLU A 65 3.08 15.09 2.95
N ILE A 66 3.25 14.23 1.96
CA ILE A 66 3.32 12.78 2.18
C ILE A 66 4.49 12.42 3.08
N ALA A 67 5.69 12.92 2.80
CA ALA A 67 6.88 12.65 3.60
C ALA A 67 6.69 13.12 5.07
N ALA A 68 6.02 14.24 5.29
CA ALA A 68 5.70 14.74 6.63
C ALA A 68 4.80 13.80 7.45
N THR A 69 4.15 12.81 6.84
CA THR A 69 3.38 11.77 7.54
C THR A 69 4.24 10.64 8.10
N TYR A 70 5.52 10.59 7.75
CA TYR A 70 6.52 9.63 8.20
C TYR A 70 7.46 10.25 9.24
N GLU A 71 8.15 9.42 10.02
CA GLU A 71 9.12 9.90 11.01
C GLU A 71 10.50 10.16 10.41
N THR A 72 10.90 9.38 9.40
CA THR A 72 12.29 9.36 8.91
C THR A 72 12.41 9.34 7.38
N ILE A 73 11.32 9.47 6.66
CA ILE A 73 11.28 9.51 5.19
C ILE A 73 11.35 10.96 4.73
N ASP A 74 12.17 11.25 3.72
CA ASP A 74 12.17 12.52 3.02
C ASP A 74 11.41 12.46 1.68
N SER A 75 11.11 13.62 1.10
CA SER A 75 10.32 13.70 -0.14
C SER A 75 10.96 12.97 -1.32
N SER A 76 12.30 12.81 -1.36
CA SER A 76 13.00 12.03 -2.39
C SER A 76 12.86 10.51 -2.23
N GLU A 77 12.23 10.06 -1.17
CA GLU A 77 11.98 8.65 -0.83
C GLU A 77 10.51 8.25 -1.01
N VAL A 78 9.71 9.12 -1.62
CA VAL A 78 8.29 8.93 -1.95
C VAL A 78 8.11 8.88 -3.46
N LEU A 79 7.29 7.95 -3.96
CA LEU A 79 6.85 7.87 -5.35
C LEU A 79 5.34 7.72 -5.39
N CYS A 80 4.65 8.67 -6.01
CA CYS A 80 3.20 8.66 -6.20
C CYS A 80 2.78 7.73 -7.35
N PHE A 81 1.55 7.23 -7.30
CA PHE A 81 0.93 6.32 -8.26
C PHE A 81 -0.54 6.67 -8.45
N ALA A 82 -1.13 6.25 -9.57
CA ALA A 82 -2.57 6.38 -9.83
C ALA A 82 -3.40 5.40 -8.97
N GLY A 83 -3.34 5.58 -7.65
CA GLY A 83 -3.92 4.71 -6.65
C GLY A 83 -2.97 3.60 -6.20
N ALA A 84 -3.38 2.87 -5.14
CA ALA A 84 -2.57 1.80 -4.55
C ALA A 84 -2.33 0.63 -5.50
N GLU A 85 -3.28 0.31 -6.38
CA GLU A 85 -3.18 -0.82 -7.30
C GLU A 85 -1.98 -0.71 -8.25
N GLU A 86 -1.73 0.47 -8.81
CA GLU A 86 -0.54 0.71 -9.63
C GLU A 86 0.75 0.55 -8.81
N GLY A 87 0.73 0.98 -7.54
CA GLY A 87 1.84 0.80 -6.62
C GLY A 87 2.13 -0.69 -6.33
N ILE A 88 1.10 -1.48 -6.02
CA ILE A 88 1.23 -2.94 -5.82
C ILE A 88 1.80 -3.60 -7.08
N TYR A 89 1.20 -3.34 -8.24
CA TYR A 89 1.64 -3.92 -9.50
C TYR A 89 3.11 -3.60 -9.78
N THR A 90 3.46 -2.32 -9.67
CA THR A 90 4.81 -1.84 -9.97
C THR A 90 5.84 -2.41 -9.00
N ALA A 91 5.54 -2.42 -7.68
CA ALA A 91 6.44 -2.97 -6.68
C ALA A 91 6.72 -4.46 -6.92
N MET A 92 5.66 -5.27 -7.13
CA MET A 92 5.82 -6.71 -7.37
C MET A 92 6.62 -7.00 -8.65
N ARG A 93 6.39 -6.21 -9.73
CA ARG A 93 7.13 -6.36 -11.01
C ARG A 93 8.60 -5.93 -10.91
N VAL A 94 8.93 -5.06 -9.98
CA VAL A 94 10.30 -4.56 -9.77
C VAL A 94 11.08 -5.42 -8.79
N LEU A 95 10.42 -5.97 -7.78
CA LEU A 95 11.04 -6.74 -6.71
C LEU A 95 11.24 -8.22 -7.06
N LEU A 96 10.41 -8.81 -7.94
CA LEU A 96 10.34 -10.25 -8.16
C LEU A 96 10.64 -10.62 -9.61
N ASP A 97 11.44 -11.68 -9.75
CA ASP A 97 11.72 -12.39 -10.99
C ASP A 97 11.19 -13.84 -10.91
N GLN A 98 11.17 -14.55 -12.04
CA GLN A 98 10.58 -15.89 -12.14
C GLN A 98 11.20 -16.95 -11.21
N ASP A 99 12.48 -16.78 -10.88
CA ASP A 99 13.25 -17.72 -10.03
C ASP A 99 13.22 -17.33 -8.54
N ASP A 100 12.58 -16.21 -8.21
CA ASP A 100 12.43 -15.76 -6.83
C ASP A 100 11.29 -16.51 -6.11
N HIS A 101 11.24 -16.35 -4.79
CA HIS A 101 10.17 -16.78 -3.93
C HIS A 101 9.64 -15.61 -3.10
N ALA A 102 8.32 -15.51 -2.97
CA ALA A 102 7.66 -14.54 -2.12
C ALA A 102 6.80 -15.23 -1.05
N ILE A 103 6.69 -14.62 0.12
CA ILE A 103 5.78 -15.00 1.18
C ILE A 103 4.68 -13.94 1.25
N VAL A 104 3.41 -14.37 1.23
CA VAL A 104 2.25 -13.47 1.30
C VAL A 104 1.35 -13.93 2.45
N THR A 105 0.99 -13.02 3.36
CA THR A 105 -0.03 -13.32 4.39
C THR A 105 -1.41 -13.43 3.74
N VAL A 106 -2.21 -14.41 4.13
CA VAL A 106 -3.53 -14.68 3.59
C VAL A 106 -4.57 -14.89 4.70
N PRO A 107 -5.83 -14.42 4.58
CA PRO A 107 -6.37 -13.72 3.43
C PRO A 107 -5.81 -12.30 3.26
N ASN A 108 -5.77 -11.82 2.02
CA ASN A 108 -5.26 -10.52 1.65
C ASN A 108 -6.09 -9.93 0.49
N TYR A 109 -5.82 -8.68 0.14
CA TYR A 109 -6.35 -8.09 -1.08
C TYR A 109 -5.87 -8.88 -2.30
N GLN A 110 -6.77 -9.17 -3.22
CA GLN A 110 -6.50 -10.14 -4.30
C GLN A 110 -5.30 -9.78 -5.16
N ALA A 111 -5.02 -8.49 -5.40
CA ALA A 111 -3.85 -8.07 -6.17
C ALA A 111 -2.54 -8.50 -5.49
N ALA A 112 -2.43 -8.31 -4.16
CA ALA A 112 -1.26 -8.70 -3.38
C ALA A 112 -1.00 -10.22 -3.39
N GLU A 113 -2.04 -11.03 -3.61
CA GLU A 113 -1.92 -12.49 -3.78
C GLU A 113 -1.63 -12.88 -5.24
N THR A 114 -2.37 -12.28 -6.18
CA THR A 114 -2.40 -12.75 -7.58
C THR A 114 -1.19 -12.25 -8.37
N ILE A 115 -0.74 -11.01 -8.16
CA ILE A 115 0.37 -10.47 -8.94
C ILE A 115 1.66 -11.25 -8.69
N PRO A 116 2.11 -11.51 -7.44
CA PRO A 116 3.29 -12.32 -7.20
C PRO A 116 3.19 -13.73 -7.78
N THR A 117 2.03 -14.40 -7.66
CA THR A 117 1.84 -15.77 -8.19
C THR A 117 1.94 -15.87 -9.72
N ASN A 118 1.83 -14.75 -10.43
CA ASN A 118 2.06 -14.68 -11.88
C ASN A 118 3.51 -14.33 -12.24
N ILE A 119 4.38 -14.13 -11.27
CA ILE A 119 5.77 -13.76 -11.48
C ILE A 119 6.69 -14.88 -10.99
N CYS A 120 6.48 -15.39 -9.77
CA CYS A 120 7.39 -16.29 -9.07
C CYS A 120 6.64 -17.35 -8.26
N ASN A 121 7.39 -18.18 -7.53
CA ASN A 121 6.84 -19.09 -6.52
C ASN A 121 6.38 -18.31 -5.29
N VAL A 122 5.20 -18.65 -4.75
CA VAL A 122 4.61 -17.97 -3.59
C VAL A 122 4.19 -18.96 -2.52
N SER A 123 4.57 -18.71 -1.27
CA SER A 123 4.00 -19.35 -0.09
C SER A 123 2.96 -18.42 0.54
N GLY A 124 1.71 -18.88 0.62
CA GLY A 124 0.66 -18.23 1.41
C GLY A 124 0.77 -18.60 2.88
N VAL A 125 0.98 -17.64 3.77
CA VAL A 125 0.97 -17.84 5.21
C VAL A 125 -0.38 -17.40 5.78
N PRO A 126 -1.23 -18.36 6.20
CA PRO A 126 -2.53 -18.01 6.77
C PRO A 126 -2.39 -17.20 8.06
N LEU A 127 -3.22 -16.17 8.16
CA LEU A 127 -3.50 -15.50 9.41
C LEU A 127 -4.29 -16.43 10.34
N ASP A 128 -4.03 -16.36 11.64
CA ASP A 128 -4.67 -17.24 12.62
C ASP A 128 -6.00 -16.62 13.08
N GLU A 129 -7.13 -17.19 12.61
CA GLU A 129 -8.48 -16.74 12.98
C GLU A 129 -8.79 -16.88 14.48
N TYR A 130 -8.13 -17.82 15.16
CA TYR A 130 -8.30 -18.06 16.59
C TYR A 130 -7.43 -17.13 17.46
N ASP A 131 -6.49 -16.41 16.83
CA ASP A 131 -5.65 -15.40 17.48
C ASP A 131 -5.82 -14.02 16.79
N ASN A 132 -7.07 -13.57 16.68
CA ASN A 132 -7.45 -12.28 16.09
C ASN A 132 -6.85 -12.02 14.69
N TRP A 133 -6.74 -13.03 13.86
CA TRP A 133 -6.15 -12.95 12.52
C TRP A 133 -4.71 -12.42 12.53
N SER A 134 -3.96 -12.83 13.55
CA SER A 134 -2.55 -12.44 13.67
C SER A 134 -1.63 -13.28 12.78
N VAL A 135 -0.38 -12.84 12.64
CA VAL A 135 0.67 -13.57 11.91
C VAL A 135 1.45 -14.46 12.88
N ASP A 136 1.54 -15.76 12.57
CA ASP A 136 2.50 -16.66 13.20
C ASP A 136 3.90 -16.43 12.59
N ILE A 137 4.78 -15.75 13.34
CA ILE A 137 6.15 -15.41 12.92
C ILE A 137 6.98 -16.69 12.68
N ASP A 138 6.80 -17.73 13.50
CA ASP A 138 7.51 -18.99 13.31
C ASP A 138 7.07 -19.71 12.02
N ARG A 139 5.80 -19.56 11.63
CA ARG A 139 5.33 -20.06 10.36
C ARG A 139 5.93 -19.29 9.19
N VAL A 140 5.97 -17.97 9.24
CA VAL A 140 6.67 -17.15 8.24
C VAL A 140 8.12 -17.60 8.11
N LYS A 141 8.80 -17.77 9.25
CA LYS A 141 10.21 -18.20 9.28
C LYS A 141 10.43 -19.58 8.62
N ARG A 142 9.52 -20.52 8.79
CA ARG A 142 9.60 -21.85 8.17
C ARG A 142 9.45 -21.82 6.64
N GLU A 143 8.77 -20.80 6.11
CA GLU A 143 8.60 -20.63 4.67
C GLU A 143 9.77 -19.93 3.99
N ILE A 144 10.72 -19.36 4.75
CA ILE A 144 11.90 -18.69 4.17
C ILE A 144 12.82 -19.73 3.52
N ARG A 145 13.16 -19.50 2.26
CA ARG A 145 14.04 -20.31 1.41
C ARG A 145 15.21 -19.46 0.91
N PRO A 146 16.26 -20.06 0.35
CA PRO A 146 17.37 -19.31 -0.26
C PRO A 146 16.89 -18.31 -1.34
N GLU A 147 15.84 -18.66 -2.09
CA GLU A 147 15.26 -17.85 -3.16
C GLU A 147 14.25 -16.81 -2.65
N THR A 148 13.92 -16.80 -1.35
CA THR A 148 12.96 -15.85 -0.79
C THR A 148 13.51 -14.44 -0.91
N LYS A 149 12.71 -13.56 -1.52
CA LYS A 149 13.05 -12.17 -1.79
C LYS A 149 12.19 -11.19 -1.05
N LEU A 150 10.90 -11.53 -0.86
CA LEU A 150 9.86 -10.63 -0.41
C LEU A 150 8.95 -11.30 0.62
N ILE A 151 8.61 -10.55 1.66
CA ILE A 151 7.43 -10.80 2.49
C ILE A 151 6.44 -9.67 2.25
N SER A 152 5.19 -10.02 1.91
CA SER A 152 4.09 -9.08 1.66
C SER A 152 3.01 -9.24 2.72
N ILE A 153 2.67 -8.12 3.36
CA ILE A 153 1.65 -8.04 4.41
C ILE A 153 0.67 -6.90 4.12
N ASN A 154 -0.53 -6.98 4.73
CA ASN A 154 -1.51 -5.91 4.73
C ASN A 154 -2.07 -5.74 6.14
N PHE A 155 -1.74 -4.64 6.81
CA PHE A 155 -2.25 -4.29 8.14
C PHE A 155 -2.40 -2.77 8.29
N PRO A 156 -3.58 -2.29 8.76
CA PRO A 156 -4.79 -3.07 9.06
C PRO A 156 -5.24 -3.91 7.86
N ASN A 157 -5.70 -5.15 8.13
CA ASN A 157 -5.91 -6.15 7.08
C ASN A 157 -7.26 -6.04 6.38
N ASN A 158 -7.27 -6.11 5.07
CA ASN A 158 -8.44 -6.43 4.27
C ASN A 158 -8.37 -7.92 3.86
N PRO A 159 -9.35 -8.78 4.22
CA PRO A 159 -10.72 -8.41 4.61
C PRO A 159 -11.03 -8.50 6.11
N THR A 160 -10.11 -8.89 7.00
CA THR A 160 -10.43 -9.26 8.36
C THR A 160 -10.61 -8.08 9.33
N GLY A 161 -10.06 -6.91 8.97
CA GLY A 161 -9.99 -5.74 9.87
C GLY A 161 -8.97 -5.89 11.00
N ALA A 162 -8.16 -6.95 10.99
CA ALA A 162 -7.17 -7.19 12.02
C ALA A 162 -6.02 -6.19 11.98
N ILE A 163 -5.46 -5.93 13.16
CA ILE A 163 -4.23 -5.17 13.35
C ILE A 163 -3.27 -6.07 14.13
N LEU A 164 -1.99 -6.10 13.72
CA LEU A 164 -0.98 -6.82 14.52
C LEU A 164 -0.69 -6.07 15.80
N ASP A 165 -0.33 -6.82 16.86
CA ASP A 165 0.33 -6.21 17.99
C ASP A 165 1.74 -5.73 17.61
N SER A 166 2.22 -4.70 18.30
CA SER A 166 3.50 -4.06 18.01
C SER A 166 4.68 -5.02 18.08
N ASP A 167 4.67 -5.96 19.06
CA ASP A 167 5.79 -6.89 19.24
C ASP A 167 5.90 -7.86 18.06
N ARG A 168 4.80 -8.40 17.57
CA ARG A 168 4.77 -9.27 16.39
C ARG A 168 5.17 -8.51 15.13
N TYR A 169 4.69 -7.28 14.99
CA TYR A 169 5.09 -6.44 13.84
C TYR A 169 6.60 -6.19 13.83
N LEU A 170 7.17 -5.79 14.97
CA LEU A 170 8.60 -5.57 15.09
C LEU A 170 9.41 -6.86 14.92
N ALA A 171 8.90 -8.01 15.39
CA ALA A 171 9.51 -9.31 15.15
C ALA A 171 9.54 -9.66 13.66
N LEU A 172 8.47 -9.34 12.91
CA LEU A 172 8.43 -9.56 11.46
C LEU A 172 9.45 -8.66 10.73
N VAL A 173 9.53 -7.38 11.10
CA VAL A 173 10.54 -6.46 10.56
C VAL A 173 11.97 -6.96 10.87
N ALA A 174 12.21 -7.43 12.10
CA ALA A 174 13.50 -8.01 12.48
C ALA A 174 13.83 -9.28 11.69
N LEU A 175 12.84 -10.12 11.43
CA LEU A 175 12.99 -11.31 10.59
C LEU A 175 13.38 -10.95 9.15
N CYS A 176 12.71 -9.95 8.55
CA CYS A 176 13.07 -9.45 7.22
C CYS A 176 14.51 -8.94 7.20
N ARG A 177 14.91 -8.14 8.19
CA ARG A 177 16.28 -7.61 8.31
C ARG A 177 17.31 -8.73 8.47
N GLN A 178 17.02 -9.72 9.32
CA GLN A 178 17.95 -10.86 9.56
C GLN A 178 18.24 -11.63 8.27
N HIS A 179 17.25 -11.79 7.40
CA HIS A 179 17.36 -12.55 6.15
C HIS A 179 17.63 -11.67 4.92
N GLY A 180 17.70 -10.33 5.08
CA GLY A 180 17.92 -9.39 3.99
C GLY A 180 16.78 -9.30 2.98
N LEU A 181 15.55 -9.67 3.40
CA LEU A 181 14.34 -9.72 2.57
C LEU A 181 13.72 -8.33 2.44
N TYR A 182 13.06 -8.07 1.32
CA TYR A 182 12.15 -6.93 1.23
C TYR A 182 10.88 -7.18 2.06
N LEU A 183 10.36 -6.12 2.67
CA LEU A 183 9.06 -6.09 3.32
C LEU A 183 8.14 -5.16 2.52
N PHE A 184 7.13 -5.70 1.85
CA PHE A 184 6.05 -4.90 1.29
C PHE A 184 4.93 -4.83 2.31
N SER A 185 4.71 -3.64 2.87
CA SER A 185 3.68 -3.35 3.87
C SER A 185 2.59 -2.52 3.21
N ASP A 186 1.46 -3.17 2.96
CA ASP A 186 0.25 -2.48 2.52
C ASP A 186 -0.43 -1.86 3.75
N GLU A 187 -0.32 -0.54 3.87
CA GLU A 187 -0.78 0.27 5.00
C GLU A 187 -1.97 1.17 4.62
N VAL A 188 -2.70 0.85 3.56
CA VAL A 188 -3.78 1.69 3.01
C VAL A 188 -4.91 1.99 4.00
N TYR A 189 -5.07 1.16 5.04
CA TYR A 189 -6.05 1.36 6.11
C TYR A 189 -5.46 2.03 7.36
N ARG A 190 -4.21 2.48 7.32
CA ARG A 190 -3.63 3.33 8.37
C ARG A 190 -4.47 4.59 8.51
N LEU A 191 -4.69 5.08 9.74
CA LEU A 191 -5.52 6.21 10.15
C LEU A 191 -7.02 5.88 10.30
N VAL A 192 -7.49 4.67 9.97
CA VAL A 192 -8.87 4.24 10.24
C VAL A 192 -9.00 3.33 11.47
N GLU A 193 -7.92 3.17 12.23
CA GLU A 193 -7.95 2.45 13.51
C GLU A 193 -8.92 3.12 14.49
N ARG A 194 -9.73 2.33 15.19
CA ARG A 194 -10.69 2.84 16.18
C ARG A 194 -10.00 3.53 17.37
N ASP A 195 -8.78 3.10 17.67
CA ASP A 195 -7.94 3.67 18.72
C ASP A 195 -6.57 4.01 18.12
N PRO A 196 -6.20 5.30 18.05
CA PRO A 196 -4.89 5.70 17.52
C PRO A 196 -3.70 5.11 18.29
N SER A 197 -3.87 4.68 19.53
CA SER A 197 -2.79 4.10 20.35
C SER A 197 -2.31 2.73 19.87
N ILE A 198 -3.14 2.02 19.09
CA ILE A 198 -2.78 0.72 18.48
C ILE A 198 -2.17 0.85 17.08
N ARG A 199 -2.02 2.08 16.59
CA ARG A 199 -1.47 2.34 15.26
C ARG A 199 -0.02 1.91 15.18
N LEU A 200 0.29 1.05 14.22
CA LEU A 200 1.66 0.61 13.96
C LEU A 200 2.51 1.73 13.36
N PRO A 201 3.81 1.77 13.66
CA PRO A 201 4.73 2.61 12.88
C PRO A 201 4.77 2.13 11.43
N GLN A 202 5.07 3.04 10.50
CA GLN A 202 5.16 2.70 9.09
C GLN A 202 6.44 1.88 8.82
N ALA A 203 6.35 0.86 7.96
CA ALA A 203 7.47 -0.07 7.72
C ALA A 203 8.72 0.64 7.18
N ALA A 204 8.54 1.64 6.30
CA ALA A 204 9.61 2.42 5.72
C ALA A 204 10.41 3.23 6.74
N ASP A 205 9.79 3.62 7.87
CA ASP A 205 10.51 4.25 8.98
C ASP A 205 11.41 3.28 9.73
N LEU A 206 11.06 2.00 9.74
CA LEU A 206 11.72 0.97 10.55
C LEU A 206 12.83 0.22 9.83
N TYR A 207 12.75 0.07 8.51
CA TYR A 207 13.63 -0.84 7.78
C TYR A 207 13.95 -0.32 6.37
N GLU A 208 15.23 -0.31 6.03
CA GLU A 208 15.76 0.23 4.78
C GLU A 208 15.30 -0.50 3.50
N LYS A 209 14.90 -1.78 3.62
CA LYS A 209 14.29 -2.57 2.52
C LYS A 209 12.78 -2.73 2.69
N ALA A 210 12.14 -1.89 3.49
CA ALA A 210 10.69 -1.87 3.55
C ALA A 210 10.11 -0.88 2.53
N LEU A 211 8.95 -1.24 2.00
CA LEU A 211 8.11 -0.41 1.17
C LEU A 211 6.77 -0.24 1.89
N SER A 212 6.42 1.00 2.26
CA SER A 212 5.11 1.34 2.83
C SER A 212 4.20 1.85 1.73
N LEU A 213 3.12 1.12 1.43
CA LEU A 213 2.09 1.52 0.49
C LEU A 213 0.95 2.23 1.23
N ASN A 214 0.58 3.40 0.77
CA ASN A 214 -0.57 4.16 1.27
C ASN A 214 -1.40 4.75 0.13
N VAL A 215 -2.60 5.27 0.43
CA VAL A 215 -3.54 5.78 -0.58
C VAL A 215 -4.52 6.79 0.01
N MET A 216 -4.93 7.76 -0.80
CA MET A 216 -5.99 8.71 -0.41
C MET A 216 -7.41 8.11 -0.46
N SER A 217 -7.58 6.93 -1.07
CA SER A 217 -8.90 6.30 -1.25
C SER A 217 -9.55 5.84 0.04
N LYS A 218 -8.78 5.54 1.09
CA LYS A 218 -9.28 4.93 2.34
C LYS A 218 -9.40 5.98 3.42
N ALA A 219 -8.42 6.17 4.29
CA ALA A 219 -8.51 7.07 5.44
C ALA A 219 -8.89 8.52 5.08
N TYR A 220 -8.53 8.99 3.91
CA TYR A 220 -8.85 10.36 3.47
C TYR A 220 -10.21 10.49 2.76
N GLY A 221 -10.88 9.37 2.39
CA GLY A 221 -12.18 9.40 1.71
C GLY A 221 -12.16 9.98 0.29
N LEU A 222 -11.01 9.90 -0.40
CA LEU A 222 -10.79 10.55 -1.69
C LEU A 222 -10.41 9.56 -2.82
N PRO A 223 -11.19 8.47 -3.03
CA PRO A 223 -10.87 7.45 -4.04
C PRO A 223 -10.86 8.03 -5.46
N GLY A 224 -11.66 9.07 -5.72
CA GLY A 224 -11.77 9.71 -7.03
C GLY A 224 -10.51 10.47 -7.46
N LEU A 225 -9.64 10.88 -6.54
CA LEU A 225 -8.39 11.56 -6.88
C LEU A 225 -7.34 10.64 -7.50
N ARG A 226 -7.46 9.33 -7.35
CA ARG A 226 -6.51 8.35 -7.87
C ARG A 226 -5.08 8.62 -7.42
N ILE A 227 -4.85 8.88 -6.13
CA ILE A 227 -3.53 9.13 -5.56
C ILE A 227 -3.22 8.05 -4.51
N GLY A 228 -2.15 7.29 -4.77
CA GLY A 228 -1.49 6.42 -3.83
C GLY A 228 0.01 6.68 -3.87
N TRP A 229 0.76 6.12 -2.96
CA TRP A 229 2.22 6.27 -2.95
C TRP A 229 2.90 5.09 -2.28
N ILE A 230 4.17 4.90 -2.63
CA ILE A 230 5.11 4.05 -1.91
C ILE A 230 6.21 4.92 -1.34
N ALA A 231 6.50 4.75 -0.06
CA ALA A 231 7.65 5.30 0.62
C ALA A 231 8.68 4.20 0.89
N THR A 232 9.94 4.45 0.61
CA THR A 232 11.06 3.52 0.89
C THR A 232 12.41 4.23 0.85
N LYS A 233 13.34 3.82 1.71
CA LYS A 233 14.74 4.30 1.71
C LYS A 233 15.59 3.68 0.60
N ASP A 234 15.13 2.64 -0.07
CA ASP A 234 15.85 2.00 -1.18
C ASP A 234 15.68 2.80 -2.49
N LYS A 235 16.57 3.77 -2.69
CA LYS A 235 16.58 4.62 -3.89
C LYS A 235 16.77 3.86 -5.21
N LEU A 236 17.40 2.67 -5.16
CA LEU A 236 17.53 1.83 -6.34
C LEU A 236 16.16 1.23 -6.74
N ILE A 237 15.40 0.78 -5.77
CA ILE A 237 14.05 0.26 -6.01
C ILE A 237 13.12 1.39 -6.48
N LEU A 238 13.17 2.56 -5.85
CA LEU A 238 12.41 3.74 -6.31
C LEU A 238 12.71 4.06 -7.78
N SER A 239 13.99 4.12 -8.16
CA SER A 239 14.38 4.40 -9.55
C SER A 239 13.92 3.32 -10.54
N LYS A 240 13.84 2.06 -10.12
CA LYS A 240 13.27 0.98 -10.95
C LYS A 240 11.75 1.14 -11.07
N MET A 241 11.05 1.49 -9.99
CA MET A 241 9.60 1.73 -10.01
C MET A 241 9.26 2.95 -10.87
N GLU A 242 10.03 4.03 -10.78
CA GLU A 242 9.91 5.20 -11.65
C GLU A 242 9.96 4.82 -13.13
N ARG A 243 10.94 4.01 -13.54
CA ARG A 243 11.04 3.51 -14.93
C ARG A 243 9.82 2.71 -15.37
N TYR A 244 9.24 1.90 -14.48
CA TYR A 244 7.99 1.20 -14.76
C TYR A 244 6.83 2.16 -14.94
N LYS A 245 6.71 3.16 -14.05
CA LYS A 245 5.66 4.19 -14.10
C LYS A 245 5.68 4.99 -15.41
N HIS A 246 6.87 5.21 -16.02
CA HIS A 246 6.98 5.84 -17.33
C HIS A 246 6.24 5.09 -18.46
N TYR A 247 5.98 3.78 -18.29
CA TYR A 247 5.19 2.96 -19.24
C TYR A 247 3.75 2.75 -18.77
N LEU A 248 3.32 3.37 -17.67
CA LEU A 248 1.96 3.30 -17.11
C LEU A 248 1.35 4.71 -17.14
N THR A 249 1.32 5.40 -16.01
CA THR A 249 0.66 6.70 -15.86
C THR A 249 1.56 7.91 -16.07
N ILE A 250 2.88 7.75 -16.09
CA ILE A 250 3.91 8.78 -16.23
C ILE A 250 3.96 9.67 -14.98
N CYS A 251 2.89 10.37 -14.67
CA CYS A 251 2.68 11.22 -13.48
C CYS A 251 1.23 11.10 -12.99
N ASN A 252 0.90 11.78 -11.92
CA ASN A 252 -0.47 11.83 -11.35
C ASN A 252 -1.17 13.13 -11.71
#